data_ea48a9d54fe430bc88484cdcdfb19365
#
_entry.id   ea48a9d54fe430bc88484cdcdfb19365
#
_cell.length_a   1.000
_cell.length_b   1.000
_cell.length_c   1.000
_cell.angle_alpha   90.00
_cell.angle_beta   90.00
_cell.angle_gamma   90.00
#
_symmetry.space_group_name_H-M   'P 1'
#
loop_
_entity.id
_entity.type
_entity.pdbx_description
1 polymer ?
#
loop_
_entity_poly.entity_id
_entity_poly.type
_entity_poly.pdbx_seq_one_letter_code
_entity_poly.pdbx_strand_id
1 'polypeptide(L)'
;MFKTAGLQALGLTAVIVTTSSAQTIAGAANEFLRRSSVSIAVTQTRPIGTLGENIGLGYGVSGTYLFSVDSQGIFSLRADMAGAQYGNESKRSAFSETVGDRVQVRTRTSNYIFPMTIGPQLAWPTGPVRPYVNAGVGAQAFVTESDVEGVDDRLVIARSTNLSDAAFAWVVGGGITVPIVRRATRVQLDMSAQYISGGRARYLAPGSIVDLDGGQVRITSLESTTHLVMLRLGARVGF
;
A
#
# COMPACT_ATOMS: atom_id res chain seq x y z
N MET A 1 -0.02 63.48 36.11
CA MET A 1 -1.26 62.75 35.78
C MET A 1 -1.32 62.54 34.27
N PHE A 2 -0.62 61.56 33.73
CA PHE A 2 -0.67 61.12 32.30
C PHE A 2 0.35 59.97 32.16
N LYS A 3 -0.12 58.71 32.22
CA LYS A 3 0.59 57.49 31.68
C LYS A 3 -0.18 56.24 32.09
N THR A 4 -1.25 55.88 31.40
CA THR A 4 -1.80 54.51 31.47
C THR A 4 -2.64 54.10 30.25
N ALA A 5 -2.74 54.93 29.21
CA ALA A 5 -3.56 54.61 28.05
C ALA A 5 -2.85 53.87 26.90
N GLY A 6 -1.52 53.77 26.93
CA GLY A 6 -0.76 53.20 25.79
C GLY A 6 -0.50 51.69 25.84
N LEU A 7 -0.63 51.05 27.00
CA LEU A 7 -0.26 49.59 27.10
C LEU A 7 -1.42 48.64 26.83
N GLN A 8 -2.66 49.11 26.97
CA GLN A 8 -3.85 48.25 26.70
C GLN A 8 -4.18 48.07 25.22
N ALA A 9 -3.83 49.04 24.38
CA ALA A 9 -4.12 48.95 22.93
C ALA A 9 -3.20 47.96 22.18
N LEU A 10 -1.93 47.77 22.63
CA LEU A 10 -1.01 46.83 22.02
C LEU A 10 -1.33 45.37 22.36
N GLY A 11 -1.86 45.11 23.56
CA GLY A 11 -2.24 43.74 23.98
C GLY A 11 -3.46 43.21 23.24
N LEU A 12 -4.45 44.04 22.92
CA LEU A 12 -5.67 43.64 22.20
C LEU A 12 -5.39 43.36 20.72
N THR A 13 -4.49 44.11 20.09
CA THR A 13 -4.15 43.91 18.67
C THR A 13 -3.38 42.60 18.45
N ALA A 14 -2.50 42.21 19.37
CA ALA A 14 -1.73 40.93 19.31
C ALA A 14 -2.65 39.71 19.50
N VAL A 15 -3.65 39.78 20.37
CA VAL A 15 -4.61 38.68 20.61
C VAL A 15 -5.57 38.50 19.42
N ILE A 16 -5.99 39.56 18.74
CA ILE A 16 -6.86 39.48 17.57
C ILE A 16 -6.10 38.86 16.36
N VAL A 17 -4.83 39.20 16.18
CA VAL A 17 -4.02 38.63 15.08
C VAL A 17 -3.76 37.14 15.30
N THR A 18 -3.51 36.68 16.52
CA THR A 18 -3.29 35.26 16.82
C THR A 18 -4.56 34.41 16.71
N THR A 19 -5.72 34.94 17.10
CA THR A 19 -7.00 34.23 16.97
C THR A 19 -7.45 34.11 15.52
N SER A 20 -7.28 35.11 14.67
CA SER A 20 -7.63 35.07 13.26
C SER A 20 -6.73 34.07 12.49
N SER A 21 -5.45 33.98 12.81
CA SER A 21 -4.54 33.00 12.19
C SER A 21 -4.91 31.56 12.56
N ALA A 22 -5.25 31.30 13.83
CA ALA A 22 -5.68 29.98 14.26
C ALA A 22 -7.01 29.55 13.62
N GLN A 23 -7.97 30.45 13.48
CA GLN A 23 -9.25 30.21 12.80
C GLN A 23 -9.06 29.95 11.31
N THR A 24 -8.15 30.66 10.65
CA THR A 24 -7.84 30.45 9.22
C THR A 24 -7.21 29.09 9.00
N ILE A 25 -6.26 28.68 9.87
CA ILE A 25 -5.62 27.35 9.79
C ILE A 25 -6.64 26.24 10.06
N ALA A 26 -7.50 26.38 11.05
CA ALA A 26 -8.56 25.43 11.35
C ALA A 26 -9.59 25.33 10.20
N GLY A 27 -9.96 26.43 9.59
CA GLY A 27 -10.83 26.47 8.41
C GLY A 27 -10.22 25.75 7.21
N ALA A 28 -8.94 26.00 6.92
CA ALA A 28 -8.21 25.34 5.84
C ALA A 28 -8.07 23.83 6.08
N ALA A 29 -7.78 23.42 7.32
CA ALA A 29 -7.69 22.02 7.69
C ALA A 29 -9.05 21.29 7.52
N ASN A 30 -10.16 21.92 7.93
CA ASN A 30 -11.50 21.37 7.76
C ASN A 30 -11.89 21.25 6.28
N GLU A 31 -11.56 22.24 5.46
CA GLU A 31 -11.81 22.20 4.00
C GLU A 31 -10.97 21.08 3.35
N PHE A 32 -9.71 20.94 3.73
CA PHE A 32 -8.85 19.85 3.25
C PHE A 32 -9.43 18.49 3.61
N LEU A 33 -9.86 18.28 4.85
CA LEU A 33 -10.48 17.03 5.29
C LEU A 33 -11.75 16.72 4.51
N ARG A 34 -12.63 17.72 4.31
CA ARG A 34 -13.87 17.55 3.53
C ARG A 34 -13.65 17.13 2.08
N ARG A 35 -12.49 17.44 1.51
CA ARG A 35 -12.07 17.04 0.16
C ARG A 35 -11.31 15.71 0.13
N SER A 36 -11.03 15.15 1.30
CA SER A 36 -10.24 13.93 1.44
C SER A 36 -11.11 12.71 1.65
N SER A 37 -10.66 11.58 1.12
CA SER A 37 -11.20 10.27 1.47
C SER A 37 -10.10 9.20 1.49
N VAL A 38 -10.29 8.21 2.34
CA VAL A 38 -9.40 7.07 2.49
C VAL A 38 -10.16 5.78 2.21
N SER A 39 -9.54 4.85 1.50
CA SER A 39 -10.09 3.51 1.27
C SER A 39 -9.11 2.45 1.74
N ILE A 40 -9.65 1.39 2.34
CA ILE A 40 -8.92 0.17 2.67
C ILE A 40 -9.64 -0.98 1.96
N ALA A 41 -8.88 -1.84 1.29
CA ALA A 41 -9.44 -2.94 0.52
C ALA A 41 -8.60 -4.22 0.67
N VAL A 42 -9.25 -5.37 0.56
CA VAL A 42 -8.58 -6.62 0.23
C VAL A 42 -8.24 -6.60 -1.25
N THR A 43 -7.10 -7.18 -1.60
CA THR A 43 -6.60 -7.15 -2.97
C THR A 43 -6.15 -8.54 -3.41
N GLN A 44 -6.44 -8.84 -4.66
CA GLN A 44 -5.90 -9.99 -5.39
C GLN A 44 -5.05 -9.46 -6.55
N THR A 45 -3.83 -9.92 -6.66
CA THR A 45 -2.93 -9.62 -7.78
C THR A 45 -2.81 -10.85 -8.68
N ARG A 46 -2.97 -10.64 -9.97
CA ARG A 46 -2.76 -11.65 -11.00
C ARG A 46 -1.62 -11.19 -11.91
N PRO A 47 -0.43 -11.72 -11.74
CA PRO A 47 0.67 -11.47 -12.67
C PRO A 47 0.33 -11.98 -14.06
N ILE A 48 0.82 -11.30 -15.10
CA ILE A 48 0.58 -11.62 -16.51
C ILE A 48 1.88 -11.52 -17.31
N GLY A 49 1.88 -12.11 -18.51
CA GLY A 49 3.07 -12.23 -19.34
C GLY A 49 4.16 -13.03 -18.64
N THR A 50 5.43 -12.70 -18.86
CA THR A 50 6.59 -13.40 -18.31
C THR A 50 6.57 -13.47 -16.78
N LEU A 51 6.05 -12.45 -16.10
CA LEU A 51 5.87 -12.50 -14.66
C LEU A 51 4.88 -13.61 -14.27
N GLY A 52 3.75 -13.71 -14.99
CA GLY A 52 2.72 -14.70 -14.71
C GLY A 52 3.10 -16.15 -15.02
N GLU A 53 4.14 -16.35 -15.83
CA GLU A 53 4.72 -17.68 -16.08
C GLU A 53 5.55 -18.18 -14.88
N ASN A 54 6.09 -17.26 -14.09
CA ASN A 54 7.01 -17.55 -13.00
C ASN A 54 6.37 -17.48 -11.60
N ILE A 55 5.36 -16.65 -11.42
CA ILE A 55 4.71 -16.46 -10.11
C ILE A 55 3.20 -16.54 -10.23
N GLY A 56 2.56 -17.06 -9.18
CA GLY A 56 1.11 -17.25 -9.11
C GLY A 56 0.34 -16.03 -8.61
N LEU A 57 -0.93 -16.25 -8.29
CA LEU A 57 -1.80 -15.24 -7.69
C LEU A 57 -1.24 -14.76 -6.35
N GLY A 58 -1.35 -13.47 -6.10
CA GLY A 58 -1.04 -12.87 -4.82
C GLY A 58 -2.31 -12.34 -4.13
N TYR A 59 -2.31 -12.37 -2.81
CA TYR A 59 -3.37 -11.84 -1.97
C TYR A 59 -2.81 -10.89 -0.92
N GLY A 60 -3.58 -9.87 -0.60
CA GLY A 60 -3.11 -8.88 0.36
C GLY A 60 -4.10 -7.77 0.65
N VAL A 61 -3.56 -6.62 1.00
CA VAL A 61 -4.35 -5.43 1.34
C VAL A 61 -3.84 -4.21 0.57
N SER A 62 -4.73 -3.25 0.39
CA SER A 62 -4.38 -1.98 -0.24
C SER A 62 -5.02 -0.80 0.48
N GLY A 63 -4.32 0.33 0.45
CA GLY A 63 -4.80 1.63 0.87
C GLY A 63 -4.87 2.58 -0.32
N THR A 64 -5.88 3.43 -0.33
CA THR A 64 -6.03 4.51 -1.31
C THR A 64 -6.33 5.80 -0.58
N TYR A 65 -5.62 6.85 -0.92
CA TYR A 65 -5.93 8.22 -0.53
C TYR A 65 -6.42 8.99 -1.75
N LEU A 66 -7.51 9.74 -1.59
CA LEU A 66 -8.04 10.62 -2.63
C LEU A 66 -8.20 12.03 -2.07
N PHE A 67 -7.76 12.97 -2.86
CA PHE A 67 -8.00 14.41 -2.65
C PHE A 67 -8.81 14.96 -3.82
N SER A 68 -10.05 15.37 -3.56
CA SER A 68 -10.92 15.96 -4.58
C SER A 68 -10.49 17.39 -4.88
N VAL A 69 -10.10 17.65 -6.11
CA VAL A 69 -9.65 18.97 -6.57
C VAL A 69 -10.84 19.91 -6.76
N ASP A 70 -11.94 19.37 -7.28
CA ASP A 70 -13.20 20.09 -7.48
C ASP A 70 -14.21 19.83 -6.35
N SER A 71 -15.18 20.74 -6.22
CA SER A 71 -16.22 20.63 -5.20
C SER A 71 -17.26 19.53 -5.46
N GLN A 72 -17.36 19.04 -6.69
CA GLN A 72 -18.28 17.98 -7.09
C GLN A 72 -17.68 16.59 -6.92
N GLY A 73 -16.34 16.48 -6.73
CA GLY A 73 -15.61 15.21 -6.61
C GLY A 73 -15.51 14.45 -7.93
N ILE A 74 -15.57 15.17 -9.06
CA ILE A 74 -15.37 14.58 -10.40
C ILE A 74 -13.90 14.31 -10.61
N PHE A 75 -13.06 15.28 -10.33
CA PHE A 75 -11.62 15.19 -10.49
C PHE A 75 -10.91 15.09 -9.13
N SER A 76 -10.12 14.04 -8.95
CA SER A 76 -9.37 13.81 -7.72
C SER A 76 -7.93 13.42 -8.03
N LEU A 77 -7.02 13.81 -7.14
CA LEU A 77 -5.69 13.23 -7.06
C LEU A 77 -5.78 11.96 -6.21
N ARG A 78 -5.27 10.86 -6.74
CA ARG A 78 -5.30 9.54 -6.12
C ARG A 78 -3.88 9.06 -5.83
N ALA A 79 -3.65 8.55 -4.61
CA ALA A 79 -2.45 7.82 -4.25
C ALA A 79 -2.85 6.41 -3.79
N ASP A 80 -2.24 5.41 -4.38
CA ASP A 80 -2.46 3.99 -4.06
C ASP A 80 -1.20 3.36 -3.49
N MET A 81 -1.37 2.49 -2.51
CA MET A 81 -0.34 1.60 -2.01
C MET A 81 -0.98 0.24 -1.74
N ALA A 82 -0.32 -0.84 -2.15
CA ALA A 82 -0.77 -2.18 -1.84
C ALA A 82 0.41 -3.06 -1.42
N GLY A 83 0.10 -4.12 -0.68
CA GLY A 83 1.03 -5.20 -0.36
C GLY A 83 0.33 -6.52 -0.59
N ALA A 84 0.89 -7.37 -1.45
CA ALA A 84 0.36 -8.69 -1.74
C ALA A 84 1.46 -9.75 -1.67
N GLN A 85 1.17 -10.86 -1.02
CA GLN A 85 2.02 -12.03 -0.95
C GLN A 85 1.68 -12.95 -2.13
N TYR A 86 2.67 -13.31 -2.97
CA TYR A 86 2.50 -14.18 -4.12
C TYR A 86 3.20 -15.53 -3.98
N GLY A 87 3.97 -15.74 -2.91
CA GLY A 87 4.63 -17.00 -2.60
C GLY A 87 4.85 -17.15 -1.10
N ASN A 88 4.71 -18.39 -0.64
CA ASN A 88 5.00 -18.75 0.75
C ASN A 88 5.48 -20.21 0.76
N GLU A 89 6.73 -20.41 1.15
CA GLU A 89 7.33 -21.72 1.28
C GLU A 89 7.77 -21.94 2.71
N SER A 90 7.64 -23.16 3.18
CA SER A 90 8.08 -23.55 4.53
C SER A 90 8.82 -24.86 4.43
N LYS A 91 10.09 -24.84 4.85
CA LYS A 91 10.96 -26.03 4.93
C LYS A 91 11.33 -26.29 6.38
N ARG A 92 11.43 -27.55 6.75
CA ARG A 92 12.03 -27.98 8.03
C ARG A 92 13.42 -28.50 7.77
N SER A 93 14.37 -28.06 8.56
CA SER A 93 15.76 -28.53 8.51
C SER A 93 16.31 -28.72 9.93
N ALA A 94 17.32 -29.57 10.06
CA ALA A 94 18.07 -29.65 11.30
C ALA A 94 18.81 -28.32 11.54
N PHE A 95 18.81 -27.84 12.77
CA PHE A 95 19.49 -26.59 13.16
C PHE A 95 21.00 -26.67 12.94
N SER A 96 21.61 -27.88 13.11
CA SER A 96 23.01 -28.12 12.94
C SER A 96 23.23 -29.58 12.63
N GLU A 97 24.12 -29.87 11.69
CA GLU A 97 24.58 -31.24 11.41
C GLU A 97 25.32 -31.90 12.59
N THR A 98 25.92 -31.08 13.44
CA THR A 98 26.68 -31.56 14.62
C THR A 98 25.77 -32.01 15.77
N VAL A 99 24.59 -31.41 15.92
CA VAL A 99 23.61 -31.74 16.97
C VAL A 99 22.59 -32.77 16.47
N GLY A 100 22.59 -33.06 15.16
CA GLY A 100 21.65 -33.95 14.50
C GLY A 100 20.20 -33.46 14.52
N ASP A 101 19.24 -34.36 14.27
CA ASP A 101 17.79 -34.04 14.18
C ASP A 101 17.13 -33.67 15.51
N ARG A 102 17.88 -33.54 16.60
CA ARG A 102 17.32 -33.20 17.91
C ARG A 102 16.76 -31.78 18.02
N VAL A 103 17.31 -30.85 17.24
CA VAL A 103 16.82 -29.46 17.15
C VAL A 103 16.46 -29.19 15.71
N GLN A 104 15.17 -29.10 15.47
CA GLN A 104 14.64 -28.74 14.15
C GLN A 104 14.23 -27.27 14.12
N VAL A 105 14.50 -26.61 13.02
CA VAL A 105 14.02 -25.26 12.72
C VAL A 105 13.14 -25.29 11.47
N ARG A 106 12.22 -24.35 11.42
CA ARG A 106 11.39 -24.10 10.26
C ARG A 106 11.87 -22.83 9.58
N THR A 107 12.30 -22.91 8.34
CA THR A 107 12.58 -21.77 7.50
C THR A 107 11.33 -21.47 6.66
N ARG A 108 10.81 -20.27 6.80
CA ARG A 108 9.67 -19.77 6.02
C ARG A 108 10.15 -18.68 5.09
N THR A 109 9.94 -18.85 3.79
CA THR A 109 10.24 -17.83 2.77
C THR A 109 8.94 -17.26 2.25
N SER A 110 8.83 -15.94 2.29
CA SER A 110 7.66 -15.19 1.85
C SER A 110 8.05 -14.18 0.77
N ASN A 111 7.30 -14.18 -0.32
CA ASN A 111 7.52 -13.30 -1.46
C ASN A 111 6.39 -12.29 -1.56
N TYR A 112 6.74 -11.00 -1.59
CA TYR A 112 5.82 -9.88 -1.59
C TYR A 112 6.02 -8.98 -2.80
N ILE A 113 4.92 -8.34 -3.20
CA ILE A 113 4.88 -7.30 -4.22
C ILE A 113 4.19 -6.06 -3.65
N PHE A 114 4.82 -4.89 -3.80
CA PHE A 114 4.36 -3.61 -3.27
C PHE A 114 4.25 -2.57 -4.38
N PRO A 115 3.12 -2.48 -5.09
CA PRO A 115 2.88 -1.38 -6.01
C PRO A 115 2.49 -0.11 -5.24
N MET A 116 3.10 1.02 -5.62
CA MET A 116 2.79 2.36 -5.12
C MET A 116 2.65 3.30 -6.31
N THR A 117 1.52 3.98 -6.43
CA THR A 117 1.25 4.85 -7.59
C THR A 117 0.52 6.12 -7.16
N ILE A 118 0.70 7.18 -7.95
CA ILE A 118 0.00 8.45 -7.81
C ILE A 118 -0.48 8.92 -9.19
N GLY A 119 -1.66 9.50 -9.25
CA GLY A 119 -2.21 10.05 -10.50
C GLY A 119 -3.63 10.55 -10.39
N PRO A 120 -4.24 10.97 -11.49
CA PRO A 120 -5.61 11.46 -11.54
C PRO A 120 -6.64 10.33 -11.46
N GLN A 121 -7.80 10.66 -10.91
CA GLN A 121 -9.03 9.90 -10.97
C GLN A 121 -10.16 10.78 -11.45
N LEU A 122 -10.97 10.29 -12.39
CA LEU A 122 -12.23 10.88 -12.81
C LEU A 122 -13.38 10.00 -12.34
N ALA A 123 -14.34 10.58 -11.63
CA ALA A 123 -15.47 9.85 -11.07
C ALA A 123 -16.80 10.50 -11.47
N TRP A 124 -17.84 9.66 -11.63
CA TRP A 124 -19.20 10.20 -11.79
C TRP A 124 -19.70 10.72 -10.45
N PRO A 125 -20.15 12.00 -10.36
CA PRO A 125 -20.36 12.67 -9.06
C PRO A 125 -21.62 12.21 -8.33
N THR A 126 -22.61 11.68 -9.06
CA THR A 126 -23.97 11.42 -8.53
C THR A 126 -24.44 10.02 -8.86
N GLY A 127 -25.50 9.58 -8.17
CA GLY A 127 -26.15 8.30 -8.42
C GLY A 127 -25.96 7.26 -7.32
N PRO A 128 -26.69 6.14 -7.41
CA PRO A 128 -26.58 5.01 -6.48
C PRO A 128 -25.29 4.21 -6.70
N VAL A 129 -24.78 4.18 -7.91
CA VAL A 129 -23.50 3.58 -8.31
C VAL A 129 -22.71 4.67 -9.00
N ARG A 130 -21.47 4.86 -8.59
CA ARG A 130 -20.58 5.90 -9.12
C ARG A 130 -19.36 5.26 -9.76
N PRO A 131 -19.35 5.11 -11.08
CA PRO A 131 -18.18 4.63 -11.79
C PRO A 131 -17.06 5.65 -11.76
N TYR A 132 -15.82 5.17 -11.84
CA TYR A 132 -14.64 6.01 -11.97
C TYR A 132 -13.58 5.31 -12.82
N VAL A 133 -12.69 6.12 -13.37
CA VAL A 133 -11.47 5.68 -14.04
C VAL A 133 -10.27 6.39 -13.41
N ASN A 134 -9.12 5.72 -13.41
CA ASN A 134 -7.89 6.31 -12.91
C ASN A 134 -6.69 5.89 -13.75
N ALA A 135 -5.69 6.74 -13.75
CA ALA A 135 -4.38 6.46 -14.31
C ALA A 135 -3.32 7.01 -13.35
N GLY A 136 -2.09 6.50 -13.43
CA GLY A 136 -1.03 7.00 -12.58
C GLY A 136 0.32 6.42 -12.92
N VAL A 137 1.32 6.92 -12.22
CA VAL A 137 2.72 6.47 -12.31
C VAL A 137 3.27 6.24 -10.91
N GLY A 138 4.30 5.43 -10.81
CA GLY A 138 4.92 5.12 -9.53
C GLY A 138 5.97 4.04 -9.63
N ALA A 139 6.04 3.19 -8.63
CA ALA A 139 6.99 2.08 -8.54
C ALA A 139 6.31 0.81 -8.07
N GLN A 140 6.92 -0.31 -8.42
CA GLN A 140 6.54 -1.64 -7.98
C GLN A 140 7.76 -2.32 -7.40
N ALA A 141 7.73 -2.61 -6.09
CA ALA A 141 8.83 -3.26 -5.38
C ALA A 141 8.51 -4.74 -5.14
N PHE A 142 9.54 -5.58 -5.25
CA PHE A 142 9.53 -7.01 -4.94
C PHE A 142 10.44 -7.24 -3.75
N VAL A 143 9.93 -7.94 -2.74
CA VAL A 143 10.67 -8.24 -1.52
C VAL A 143 10.50 -9.72 -1.18
N THR A 144 11.62 -10.40 -0.97
CA THR A 144 11.63 -11.77 -0.47
C THR A 144 12.31 -11.81 0.88
N GLU A 145 11.59 -12.30 1.87
CA GLU A 145 12.07 -12.46 3.24
C GLU A 145 12.08 -13.93 3.64
N SER A 146 13.07 -14.32 4.42
CA SER A 146 13.13 -15.63 5.07
C SER A 146 13.20 -15.44 6.57
N ASP A 147 12.29 -16.12 7.27
CA ASP A 147 12.24 -16.21 8.72
C ASP A 147 12.65 -17.62 9.16
N VAL A 148 13.49 -17.72 10.17
CA VAL A 148 13.85 -18.97 10.83
C VAL A 148 13.11 -19.02 12.16
N GLU A 149 12.22 -19.99 12.33
CA GLU A 149 11.39 -20.19 13.51
C GLU A 149 11.77 -21.48 14.23
N GLY A 150 11.75 -21.47 15.56
CA GLY A 150 11.77 -22.69 16.37
C GLY A 150 10.51 -23.53 16.13
N VAL A 151 10.66 -24.87 16.05
CA VAL A 151 9.49 -25.73 15.77
C VAL A 151 8.52 -25.76 16.93
N ASP A 152 9.02 -25.69 18.18
CA ASP A 152 8.20 -25.82 19.38
C ASP A 152 7.56 -24.49 19.81
N ASP A 153 8.27 -23.37 19.70
CA ASP A 153 7.84 -22.09 20.26
C ASP A 153 7.29 -21.10 19.24
N ARG A 154 7.45 -21.36 17.92
CA ARG A 154 7.16 -20.45 16.83
C ARG A 154 7.79 -19.04 16.97
N LEU A 155 8.82 -18.95 17.81
CA LEU A 155 9.58 -17.72 17.96
C LEU A 155 10.47 -17.53 16.73
N VAL A 156 10.43 -16.34 16.14
CA VAL A 156 11.34 -15.97 15.06
C VAL A 156 12.72 -15.79 15.65
N ILE A 157 13.65 -16.69 15.31
CA ILE A 157 15.03 -16.70 15.77
C ILE A 157 15.89 -15.76 14.92
N ALA A 158 15.63 -15.75 13.62
CA ALA A 158 16.35 -14.89 12.67
C ALA A 158 15.44 -14.51 11.50
N ARG A 159 15.65 -13.31 10.98
CA ARG A 159 15.00 -12.80 9.76
C ARG A 159 16.05 -12.27 8.81
N SER A 160 15.91 -12.57 7.53
CA SER A 160 16.78 -12.07 6.47
C SER A 160 15.97 -11.65 5.26
N THR A 161 16.33 -10.50 4.69
CA THR A 161 15.84 -10.09 3.38
C THR A 161 16.77 -10.65 2.31
N ASN A 162 16.27 -11.59 1.51
CA ASN A 162 17.08 -12.30 0.52
C ASN A 162 17.20 -11.51 -0.79
N LEU A 163 16.15 -10.79 -1.16
CA LEU A 163 16.11 -9.96 -2.36
C LEU A 163 15.18 -8.76 -2.13
N SER A 164 15.61 -7.59 -2.60
CA SER A 164 14.75 -6.40 -2.74
C SER A 164 15.12 -5.71 -4.04
N ASP A 165 14.13 -5.49 -4.90
CA ASP A 165 14.31 -4.76 -6.15
C ASP A 165 13.03 -3.99 -6.49
N ALA A 166 13.13 -2.91 -7.27
CA ALA A 166 12.01 -2.08 -7.64
C ALA A 166 12.13 -1.59 -9.08
N ALA A 167 10.99 -1.48 -9.74
CA ALA A 167 10.90 -0.93 -11.09
C ALA A 167 9.88 0.20 -11.15
N PHE A 168 10.09 1.11 -12.11
CA PHE A 168 9.07 2.08 -12.47
C PHE A 168 7.81 1.37 -12.96
N ALA A 169 6.64 1.90 -12.58
CA ALA A 169 5.36 1.36 -13.00
C ALA A 169 4.39 2.47 -13.40
N TRP A 170 3.50 2.17 -14.34
CA TRP A 170 2.32 2.97 -14.61
C TRP A 170 1.07 2.11 -14.44
N VAL A 171 -0.03 2.77 -14.13
CA VAL A 171 -1.31 2.11 -13.85
C VAL A 171 -2.42 2.77 -14.65
N VAL A 172 -3.35 1.95 -15.12
CA VAL A 172 -4.65 2.37 -15.61
C VAL A 172 -5.70 1.44 -15.04
N GLY A 173 -6.84 1.99 -14.68
CA GLY A 173 -7.89 1.18 -14.09
C GLY A 173 -9.19 1.91 -13.93
N GLY A 174 -10.14 1.24 -13.31
CA GLY A 174 -11.43 1.79 -13.02
C GLY A 174 -12.15 0.98 -11.96
N GLY A 175 -13.27 1.50 -11.54
CA GLY A 175 -14.09 0.85 -10.52
C GLY A 175 -15.43 1.53 -10.35
N ILE A 176 -16.13 1.05 -9.34
CA ILE A 176 -17.40 1.62 -8.91
C ILE A 176 -17.39 1.83 -7.41
N THR A 177 -18.03 2.92 -6.97
CA THR A 177 -18.35 3.11 -5.56
C THR A 177 -19.84 3.11 -5.36
N VAL A 178 -20.28 2.44 -4.29
CA VAL A 178 -21.70 2.37 -3.89
C VAL A 178 -21.83 2.99 -2.50
N PRO A 179 -22.53 4.13 -2.35
CA PRO A 179 -22.73 4.77 -1.05
C PRO A 179 -23.59 3.89 -0.14
N ILE A 180 -23.06 3.52 1.05
CA ILE A 180 -23.76 2.74 2.07
C ILE A 180 -24.34 3.70 3.13
N VAL A 181 -23.54 4.65 3.62
CA VAL A 181 -23.94 5.64 4.63
C VAL A 181 -23.74 7.03 4.07
N ARG A 182 -24.81 7.87 4.16
CA ARG A 182 -24.84 9.25 3.65
C ARG A 182 -25.10 10.24 4.81
N ARG A 183 -24.36 10.12 5.91
CA ARG A 183 -24.42 11.05 7.04
C ARG A 183 -23.18 11.95 7.05
N ALA A 184 -22.84 12.54 8.18
CA ALA A 184 -21.63 13.35 8.34
C ALA A 184 -20.36 12.62 7.86
N THR A 185 -20.25 11.34 8.16
CA THR A 185 -19.22 10.45 7.59
C THR A 185 -19.82 9.66 6.42
N ARG A 186 -19.24 9.80 5.24
CA ARG A 186 -19.69 9.10 4.02
C ARG A 186 -18.94 7.79 3.88
N VAL A 187 -19.63 6.66 4.06
CA VAL A 187 -19.06 5.32 3.84
C VAL A 187 -19.57 4.75 2.53
N GLN A 188 -18.67 4.25 1.71
CA GLN A 188 -18.95 3.69 0.39
C GLN A 188 -18.26 2.34 0.24
N LEU A 189 -18.91 1.38 -0.41
CA LEU A 189 -18.25 0.20 -0.93
C LEU A 189 -17.46 0.58 -2.18
N ASP A 190 -16.22 0.14 -2.30
CA ASP A 190 -15.32 0.43 -3.42
C ASP A 190 -14.86 -0.89 -4.05
N MET A 191 -15.15 -1.06 -5.34
CA MET A 191 -14.76 -2.23 -6.13
C MET A 191 -13.99 -1.74 -7.35
N SER A 192 -12.78 -2.26 -7.58
CA SER A 192 -11.94 -1.80 -8.70
C SER A 192 -11.07 -2.89 -9.30
N ALA A 193 -10.74 -2.67 -10.57
CA ALA A 193 -9.74 -3.41 -11.30
C ALA A 193 -8.70 -2.44 -11.87
N GLN A 194 -7.42 -2.78 -11.74
CA GLN A 194 -6.32 -2.00 -12.25
C GLN A 194 -5.35 -2.89 -13.01
N TYR A 195 -4.90 -2.42 -14.16
CA TYR A 195 -3.76 -2.94 -14.88
C TYR A 195 -2.53 -2.13 -14.48
N ILE A 196 -1.49 -2.79 -14.00
CA ILE A 196 -0.21 -2.19 -13.64
C ILE A 196 0.85 -2.75 -14.59
N SER A 197 1.52 -1.87 -15.30
CA SER A 197 2.63 -2.20 -16.18
C SER A 197 3.92 -1.75 -15.51
N GLY A 198 4.69 -2.70 -15.00
CA GLY A 198 5.99 -2.44 -14.40
C GLY A 198 7.14 -2.69 -15.38
N GLY A 199 8.24 -1.97 -15.19
CA GLY A 199 9.51 -2.19 -15.87
C GLY A 199 10.15 -3.53 -15.47
N ARG A 200 11.42 -3.69 -15.80
CA ARG A 200 12.19 -4.89 -15.42
C ARG A 200 12.59 -4.80 -13.95
N ALA A 201 12.34 -5.88 -13.22
CA ALA A 201 12.80 -6.07 -11.85
C ALA A 201 13.25 -7.51 -11.64
N ARG A 202 14.11 -7.69 -10.66
CA ARG A 202 14.53 -9.01 -10.17
C ARG A 202 13.60 -9.43 -9.04
N TYR A 203 13.22 -10.68 -9.07
CA TYR A 203 12.37 -11.29 -8.05
C TYR A 203 12.72 -12.77 -7.86
N LEU A 204 12.25 -13.35 -6.78
CA LEU A 204 12.37 -14.78 -6.53
C LEU A 204 11.01 -15.43 -6.76
N ALA A 205 11.00 -16.46 -7.58
CA ALA A 205 9.84 -17.34 -7.71
C ALA A 205 9.84 -18.39 -6.57
N PRO A 206 8.71 -18.99 -6.25
CA PRO A 206 8.68 -20.16 -5.39
C PRO A 206 9.66 -21.24 -5.89
N GLY A 207 10.45 -21.85 -4.98
CA GLY A 207 11.48 -22.82 -5.32
C GLY A 207 12.84 -22.24 -5.76
N SER A 208 13.00 -20.91 -5.79
CA SER A 208 14.25 -20.25 -6.19
C SER A 208 15.37 -20.36 -5.14
N ILE A 209 15.06 -20.78 -3.93
CA ILE A 209 16.01 -20.97 -2.84
C ILE A 209 16.17 -22.48 -2.61
N VAL A 210 17.36 -23.00 -2.94
CA VAL A 210 17.69 -24.43 -2.83
C VAL A 210 18.84 -24.61 -1.86
N ASP A 211 18.63 -25.44 -0.84
CA ASP A 211 19.69 -25.84 0.07
C ASP A 211 20.55 -26.90 -0.63
N LEU A 212 21.87 -26.76 -0.58
CA LEU A 212 22.87 -27.69 -1.10
C LEU A 212 23.53 -28.41 0.06
N ASP A 213 24.14 -29.54 -0.26
CA ASP A 213 24.95 -30.31 0.71
C ASP A 213 26.06 -29.42 1.30
N GLY A 214 26.33 -29.57 2.60
CA GLY A 214 27.34 -28.78 3.32
C GLY A 214 26.84 -27.39 3.78
N GLY A 215 25.52 -27.19 3.90
CA GLY A 215 24.93 -25.96 4.46
C GLY A 215 24.99 -24.74 3.52
N GLN A 216 25.32 -24.94 2.25
CA GLN A 216 25.29 -23.89 1.24
C GLN A 216 23.87 -23.67 0.71
N VAL A 217 23.54 -22.42 0.41
CA VAL A 217 22.23 -22.03 -0.16
C VAL A 217 22.45 -21.45 -1.56
N ARG A 218 21.76 -22.00 -2.55
CA ARG A 218 21.72 -21.43 -3.90
C ARG A 218 20.45 -20.61 -4.05
N ILE A 219 20.61 -19.32 -4.38
CA ILE A 219 19.52 -18.40 -4.67
C ILE A 219 19.55 -18.08 -6.17
N THR A 220 18.46 -18.38 -6.88
CA THR A 220 18.34 -18.10 -8.32
C THR A 220 17.30 -17.00 -8.51
N SER A 221 17.73 -15.77 -8.77
CA SER A 221 16.83 -14.66 -9.09
C SER A 221 16.43 -14.69 -10.56
N LEU A 222 15.18 -14.37 -10.83
CA LEU A 222 14.63 -14.13 -12.16
C LEU A 222 14.50 -12.62 -12.40
N GLU A 223 14.61 -12.22 -13.66
CA GLU A 223 14.41 -10.84 -14.09
C GLU A 223 13.45 -10.80 -15.27
N SER A 224 12.37 -10.04 -15.15
CA SER A 224 11.42 -9.83 -16.25
C SER A 224 10.69 -8.51 -16.12
N THR A 225 9.90 -8.15 -17.13
CA THR A 225 8.88 -7.12 -17.01
C THR A 225 7.81 -7.56 -16.03
N THR A 226 7.28 -6.59 -15.26
CA THR A 226 6.45 -6.89 -14.10
C THR A 226 5.02 -6.39 -14.28
N HIS A 227 4.30 -7.03 -15.21
CA HIS A 227 2.89 -6.68 -15.50
C HIS A 227 1.93 -7.49 -14.63
N LEU A 228 0.90 -6.83 -14.11
CA LEU A 228 -0.14 -7.51 -13.32
C LEU A 228 -1.51 -6.82 -13.42
N VAL A 229 -2.55 -7.59 -13.16
CA VAL A 229 -3.91 -7.10 -12.91
C VAL A 229 -4.19 -7.20 -11.42
N MET A 230 -4.69 -6.12 -10.82
CA MET A 230 -5.06 -6.06 -9.42
C MET A 230 -6.57 -5.83 -9.29
N LEU A 231 -7.25 -6.73 -8.58
CA LEU A 231 -8.65 -6.61 -8.20
C LEU A 231 -8.73 -6.18 -6.74
N ARG A 232 -9.64 -5.26 -6.42
CA ARG A 232 -9.80 -4.74 -5.06
C ARG A 232 -11.27 -4.66 -4.67
N LEU A 233 -11.54 -4.99 -3.43
CA LEU A 233 -12.84 -4.85 -2.79
C LEU A 233 -12.64 -4.27 -1.38
N GLY A 234 -13.26 -3.13 -1.10
CA GLY A 234 -13.02 -2.45 0.17
C GLY A 234 -14.05 -1.40 0.52
N ALA A 235 -13.75 -0.66 1.57
CA ALA A 235 -14.56 0.44 2.05
C ALA A 235 -13.80 1.76 1.91
N ARG A 236 -14.50 2.79 1.44
CA ARG A 236 -14.03 4.17 1.33
C ARG A 236 -14.76 5.04 2.33
N VAL A 237 -14.02 5.83 3.07
CA VAL A 237 -14.53 6.80 4.05
C VAL A 237 -14.16 8.20 3.59
N GLY A 238 -15.15 9.07 3.43
CA GLY A 238 -14.98 10.49 3.15
C GLY A 238 -15.34 11.33 4.37
N PHE A 239 -14.61 12.40 4.56
CA PHE A 239 -14.75 13.33 5.68
C PHE A 239 -15.52 14.59 5.30
#